data_47f6317eb5c61f3e94ee209c99d2b766
#
_entry.id   47f6317eb5c61f3e94ee209c99d2b766
#
_cell.length_a   1.000
_cell.length_b   1.000
_cell.length_c   1.000
_cell.angle_alpha   90.00
_cell.angle_beta   90.00
_cell.angle_gamma   90.00
#
_symmetry.space_group_name_H-M   'P 1'
#
loop_
_entity.id
_entity.type
_entity.pdbx_description
1 polymer ?
#
loop_
_entity_poly.entity_id
_entity_poly.type
_entity_poly.pdbx_seq_one_letter_code
_entity_poly.pdbx_strand_id
1 'polypeptide(L)'
;MGLRRRELLLGFAGAGGLVLAGCGSEERKPAKPPVPAAIRFDPPPGAADVLPRRPGTVTVTDGTLTSVEWVDETGRVLPGIPAPDHRGWTSAEPLGYGHTYTAKALAHGETGDITATTTCTTATPDRLVDVSLRSSNLNEIAENDTYGIGFVLVAHFDEPVDRAAAEPCLKVVTEPATTGAWYWLDDQNAHWRPERYHAPGTRITVAADLFGVPLGDGAYGQRDQRISITIGPARVAIADDNTKQIEVFENGNLVRTMPTSMGMGGTAVVGNRVLSFWTRPGVYTVLDRKDPVIMDSATYGLPTNSRLGYRTTINKAVRISHDGIYVHELAESVWAQGVTNVSHGCLNISPTDAAWFYDFVTPGDIVEVRNTGGDPLDIWQNGDWTLPWPDWLHGTARG
;
A
#
# COMPACT_ATOMS: atom_id res chain seq x y z
N MET A 1 -23.67 -6.45 56.01
CA MET A 1 -23.15 -6.94 57.32
C MET A 1 -21.76 -6.34 57.44
N GLY A 2 -21.46 -5.44 58.30
CA GLY A 2 -21.88 -4.95 59.60
C GLY A 2 -20.63 -4.29 60.17
N LEU A 3 -20.64 -2.97 60.27
CA LEU A 3 -20.67 -2.17 61.51
C LEU A 3 -19.59 -2.51 62.56
N ARG A 4 -18.74 -1.51 62.90
CA ARG A 4 -18.82 -0.72 64.19
C ARG A 4 -17.53 0.10 64.33
N ARG A 5 -17.55 1.38 64.30
CA ARG A 5 -17.63 2.43 65.37
C ARG A 5 -17.06 1.99 66.73
N ARG A 6 -16.12 2.80 67.25
CA ARG A 6 -16.16 3.26 68.65
C ARG A 6 -15.29 4.50 68.91
N GLU A 7 -15.93 5.55 69.32
CA GLU A 7 -15.38 6.74 69.96
C GLU A 7 -15.07 6.44 71.43
N LEU A 8 -14.28 7.31 72.08
CA LEU A 8 -14.41 7.80 73.50
C LEU A 8 -13.21 8.75 73.72
N LEU A 9 -13.39 10.01 73.82
CA LEU A 9 -13.84 10.92 74.86
C LEU A 9 -12.89 11.12 76.05
N LEU A 10 -12.48 12.44 76.17
CA LEU A 10 -12.44 13.34 77.36
C LEU A 10 -11.34 13.21 78.45
N GLY A 11 -10.70 14.35 78.65
CA GLY A 11 -9.99 14.71 79.89
C GLY A 11 -9.53 16.17 79.89
N PHE A 12 -10.33 17.06 80.52
CA PHE A 12 -10.05 18.47 80.75
C PHE A 12 -9.15 18.64 82.00
N ALA A 13 -8.23 19.62 81.95
CA ALA A 13 -7.82 20.54 83.07
C ALA A 13 -6.58 21.32 82.51
N GLY A 14 -6.49 22.58 82.51
CA GLY A 14 -6.89 23.70 83.28
C GLY A 14 -5.65 24.49 83.80
N ALA A 15 -5.57 25.76 83.35
CA ALA A 15 -4.97 26.91 84.04
C ALA A 15 -3.46 27.25 83.76
N GLY A 16 -3.28 28.53 83.49
CA GLY A 16 -2.10 29.26 83.87
C GLY A 16 -1.40 30.02 82.73
N GLY A 17 -1.75 31.25 82.47
CA GLY A 17 -1.15 32.15 81.52
C GLY A 17 0.28 32.59 81.89
N LEU A 18 1.03 32.87 80.80
CA LEU A 18 2.11 33.87 80.82
C LEU A 18 2.31 34.31 79.38
N VAL A 19 1.97 35.58 79.11
CA VAL A 19 2.24 36.27 77.88
C VAL A 19 3.74 36.55 77.84
N LEU A 20 4.49 35.83 76.99
CA LEU A 20 5.84 36.27 76.54
C LEU A 20 5.74 36.58 75.08
N ALA A 21 5.87 37.84 74.74
CA ALA A 21 6.09 38.34 73.41
C ALA A 21 7.43 37.74 72.85
N GLY A 22 7.35 36.61 72.17
CA GLY A 22 8.45 36.02 71.42
C GLY A 22 8.38 36.54 69.97
N CYS A 23 9.37 37.36 69.58
CA CYS A 23 9.66 37.63 68.22
C CYS A 23 9.83 36.26 67.46
N GLY A 24 8.81 35.85 66.74
CA GLY A 24 8.93 34.72 65.85
C GLY A 24 9.91 35.06 64.70
N SER A 25 11.13 34.62 64.81
CA SER A 25 12.01 34.46 63.67
C SER A 25 11.36 33.39 62.79
N GLU A 26 10.70 33.78 61.67
CA GLU A 26 10.40 32.87 60.59
C GLU A 26 11.73 32.22 60.18
N GLU A 27 11.92 30.95 60.53
CA GLU A 27 12.97 30.12 59.93
C GLU A 27 12.69 30.08 58.42
N ARG A 28 13.38 30.91 57.64
CA ARG A 28 13.46 30.77 56.19
C ARG A 28 13.94 29.34 55.96
N LYS A 29 13.05 28.48 55.47
CA LYS A 29 13.46 27.18 54.88
C LYS A 29 14.63 27.46 53.95
N PRO A 30 15.74 26.72 54.06
CA PRO A 30 16.88 26.90 53.17
C PRO A 30 16.37 26.80 51.74
N ALA A 31 16.70 27.84 50.94
CA ALA A 31 16.34 27.81 49.50
C ALA A 31 16.97 26.56 48.88
N LYS A 32 16.17 25.80 48.14
CA LYS A 32 16.67 24.66 47.38
C LYS A 32 17.81 25.14 46.46
N PRO A 33 18.98 24.49 46.46
CA PRO A 33 20.05 24.88 45.57
C PRO A 33 19.56 25.02 44.13
N PRO A 34 20.00 26.02 43.36
CA PRO A 34 19.57 26.16 41.97
C PRO A 34 20.01 24.95 41.18
N VAL A 35 19.11 24.44 40.34
CA VAL A 35 19.35 23.28 39.48
C VAL A 35 19.85 23.79 38.13
N PRO A 36 21.04 23.36 37.65
CA PRO A 36 21.52 23.78 36.37
C PRO A 36 20.65 23.22 35.25
N ALA A 37 20.43 24.01 34.22
CA ALA A 37 19.76 23.54 33.00
C ALA A 37 20.54 22.39 32.38
N ALA A 38 19.84 21.43 31.74
CA ALA A 38 20.48 20.33 31.04
C ALA A 38 19.87 20.15 29.65
N ILE A 39 20.72 20.18 28.61
CA ILE A 39 20.35 19.99 27.21
C ILE A 39 20.51 18.51 26.83
N ARG A 40 19.52 17.96 26.14
CA ARG A 40 19.56 16.60 25.55
C ARG A 40 19.28 16.68 24.07
N PHE A 41 20.01 15.87 23.32
CA PHE A 41 19.84 15.68 21.88
C PHE A 41 19.29 14.27 21.60
N ASP A 42 18.44 14.17 20.59
CA ASP A 42 18.05 12.91 19.98
C ASP A 42 18.10 13.09 18.45
N PRO A 43 18.98 12.38 17.74
CA PRO A 43 19.89 11.30 18.19
C PRO A 43 20.91 11.72 19.26
N PRO A 44 21.34 10.77 20.13
CA PRO A 44 22.31 11.07 21.18
C PRO A 44 23.70 11.39 20.60
N PRO A 45 24.60 12.04 21.40
CA PRO A 45 25.93 12.38 20.96
C PRO A 45 26.73 11.19 20.39
N GLY A 46 27.29 11.37 19.18
CA GLY A 46 28.09 10.35 18.48
C GLY A 46 27.29 9.20 17.90
N ALA A 47 25.96 9.28 17.84
CA ALA A 47 25.16 8.27 17.20
C ALA A 47 25.54 8.09 15.73
N ALA A 48 25.72 6.84 15.30
CA ALA A 48 25.96 6.45 13.92
C ALA A 48 24.79 5.66 13.36
N ASP A 49 24.68 5.60 12.03
CA ASP A 49 23.65 4.86 11.30
C ASP A 49 22.22 5.20 11.72
N VAL A 50 22.01 6.49 12.09
CA VAL A 50 20.68 6.97 12.47
C VAL A 50 19.74 6.87 11.28
N LEU A 51 18.56 6.25 11.48
CA LEU A 51 17.54 6.18 10.43
C LEU A 51 17.05 7.60 10.07
N PRO A 52 17.08 8.01 8.80
CA PRO A 52 16.79 9.38 8.39
C PRO A 52 15.34 9.81 8.64
N ARG A 53 14.40 8.87 8.76
CA ARG A 53 13.00 9.15 9.14
C ARG A 53 12.88 9.77 10.55
N ARG A 54 13.82 9.49 11.44
CA ARG A 54 13.81 10.01 12.80
C ARG A 54 14.15 11.48 12.79
N PRO A 55 13.30 12.39 13.30
CA PRO A 55 13.63 13.80 13.35
C PRO A 55 14.76 14.07 14.34
N GLY A 56 15.57 15.09 14.07
CA GLY A 56 16.47 15.65 15.06
C GLY A 56 15.67 16.42 16.12
N THR A 57 15.91 16.14 17.41
CA THR A 57 15.24 16.84 18.50
C THR A 57 16.22 17.34 19.56
N VAL A 58 15.89 18.46 20.18
CA VAL A 58 16.60 19.02 21.31
C VAL A 58 15.62 19.30 22.44
N THR A 59 15.92 18.88 23.65
CA THR A 59 15.13 19.18 24.84
C THR A 59 15.98 19.76 25.94
N VAL A 60 15.40 20.62 26.78
CA VAL A 60 16.06 21.19 27.95
C VAL A 60 15.22 20.98 29.22
N THR A 61 15.87 20.58 30.29
CA THR A 61 15.29 20.54 31.64
C THR A 61 15.85 21.69 32.47
N ASP A 62 15.06 22.19 33.39
CA ASP A 62 15.41 23.30 34.33
C ASP A 62 15.92 24.57 33.64
N GLY A 63 15.34 24.86 32.43
CA GLY A 63 15.67 26.04 31.62
C GLY A 63 14.79 26.17 30.39
N THR A 64 15.15 27.11 29.51
CA THR A 64 14.52 27.36 28.20
C THR A 64 15.56 27.44 27.10
N LEU A 65 15.25 26.88 25.93
CA LEU A 65 16.09 27.00 24.74
C LEU A 65 16.05 28.43 24.19
N THR A 66 17.22 29.01 23.96
CA THR A 66 17.39 30.35 23.39
C THR A 66 17.67 30.26 21.88
N SER A 67 18.47 29.27 21.47
CA SER A 67 18.72 28.97 20.07
C SER A 67 19.04 27.49 19.87
N VAL A 68 18.65 26.97 18.71
CA VAL A 68 19.04 25.64 18.23
C VAL A 68 19.45 25.78 16.76
N GLU A 69 20.61 25.27 16.44
CA GLU A 69 21.13 25.18 15.09
C GLU A 69 21.48 23.72 14.82
N TRP A 70 20.96 23.15 13.72
CA TRP A 70 21.25 21.81 13.28
C TRP A 70 21.72 21.87 11.83
N VAL A 71 22.99 21.51 11.58
CA VAL A 71 23.68 21.78 10.31
C VAL A 71 24.26 20.47 9.77
N ASP A 72 24.11 20.23 8.48
CA ASP A 72 24.81 19.14 7.81
C ASP A 72 26.27 19.50 7.46
N GLU A 73 27.07 18.56 6.97
CA GLU A 73 28.47 18.75 6.59
C GLU A 73 28.66 19.73 5.43
N THR A 74 27.61 20.08 4.69
CA THR A 74 27.66 21.08 3.60
C THR A 74 27.43 22.50 4.11
N GLY A 75 27.01 22.64 5.37
CA GLY A 75 26.65 23.92 5.99
C GLY A 75 25.15 24.26 5.82
N ARG A 76 24.32 23.36 5.32
CA ARG A 76 22.86 23.56 5.25
C ARG A 76 22.28 23.48 6.65
N VAL A 77 21.54 24.50 7.04
CA VAL A 77 20.82 24.53 8.31
C VAL A 77 19.45 23.85 8.11
N LEU A 78 19.14 22.85 8.94
CA LEU A 78 17.83 22.24 8.98
C LEU A 78 16.83 23.20 9.63
N PRO A 79 15.67 23.47 8.99
CA PRO A 79 14.59 24.20 9.62
C PRO A 79 14.04 23.41 10.80
N GLY A 80 13.59 24.10 11.85
CA GLY A 80 13.01 23.44 13.00
C GLY A 80 11.88 24.21 13.64
N ILE A 81 11.10 23.49 14.43
CA ILE A 81 9.90 23.96 15.10
C ILE A 81 10.18 23.98 16.62
N PRO A 82 10.30 25.16 17.25
CA PRO A 82 10.40 25.24 18.70
C PRO A 82 9.06 24.88 19.37
N ALA A 83 9.13 24.20 20.52
CA ALA A 83 7.96 23.95 21.33
C ALA A 83 7.44 25.27 21.94
N PRO A 84 6.12 25.41 22.20
CA PRO A 84 5.52 26.63 22.73
C PRO A 84 6.08 27.08 24.09
N ASP A 85 6.56 26.14 24.90
CA ASP A 85 7.17 26.38 26.22
C ASP A 85 8.67 26.65 26.14
N HIS A 86 9.25 26.71 24.93
CA HIS A 86 10.69 26.85 24.67
C HIS A 86 11.56 25.77 25.33
N ARG A 87 11.00 24.60 25.69
CA ARG A 87 11.77 23.49 26.27
C ARG A 87 12.10 22.39 25.26
N GLY A 88 11.62 22.52 24.05
CA GLY A 88 11.83 21.56 22.97
C GLY A 88 12.05 22.25 21.64
N TRP A 89 12.73 21.55 20.74
CA TRP A 89 12.90 21.88 19.33
C TRP A 89 12.92 20.57 18.54
N THR A 90 12.31 20.57 17.37
CA THR A 90 12.25 19.40 16.47
C THR A 90 12.51 19.86 15.05
N SER A 91 13.33 19.12 14.28
CA SER A 91 13.53 19.40 12.85
C SER A 91 12.19 19.33 12.12
N ALA A 92 11.93 20.30 11.23
CA ALA A 92 10.69 20.38 10.45
C ALA A 92 10.67 19.39 9.27
N GLU A 93 11.82 18.82 8.95
CA GLU A 93 11.99 17.82 7.90
C GLU A 93 12.79 16.62 8.44
N PRO A 94 12.64 15.43 7.83
CA PRO A 94 13.47 14.28 8.15
C PRO A 94 14.96 14.56 7.89
N LEU A 95 15.81 13.79 8.55
CA LEU A 95 17.25 13.76 8.23
C LEU A 95 17.45 13.09 6.85
N GLY A 96 18.46 13.49 6.10
CA GLY A 96 18.83 12.85 4.84
C GLY A 96 19.66 11.59 5.05
N TYR A 97 19.83 10.79 4.01
CA TYR A 97 20.75 9.66 4.00
C TYR A 97 22.21 10.11 3.86
N GLY A 98 23.15 9.42 4.54
CA GLY A 98 24.58 9.59 4.36
C GLY A 98 25.12 10.94 4.81
N HIS A 99 24.43 11.64 5.71
CA HIS A 99 24.84 12.95 6.23
C HIS A 99 25.48 12.86 7.62
N THR A 100 26.41 13.77 7.85
CA THR A 100 26.92 14.08 9.19
C THR A 100 26.31 15.38 9.67
N TYR A 101 25.53 15.32 10.73
CA TYR A 101 24.93 16.50 11.33
C TYR A 101 25.68 16.96 12.56
N THR A 102 25.79 18.27 12.70
CA THR A 102 26.24 18.94 13.93
C THR A 102 25.09 19.76 14.49
N ALA A 103 24.67 19.45 15.71
CA ALA A 103 23.65 20.23 16.42
C ALA A 103 24.28 21.04 17.55
N LYS A 104 23.93 22.33 17.63
CA LYS A 104 24.34 23.27 18.70
C LYS A 104 23.08 23.86 19.32
N ALA A 105 23.00 23.83 20.62
CA ALA A 105 21.90 24.45 21.38
C ALA A 105 22.42 25.34 22.51
N LEU A 106 21.77 26.48 22.69
CA LEU A 106 21.95 27.41 23.80
C LEU A 106 20.66 27.41 24.65
N ALA A 107 20.82 27.30 25.95
CA ALA A 107 19.70 27.39 26.88
C ALA A 107 20.04 28.28 28.08
N HIS A 108 19.02 28.94 28.62
CA HIS A 108 19.10 29.77 29.84
C HIS A 108 18.41 29.06 31.00
N GLY A 109 19.08 28.95 32.15
CA GLY A 109 18.56 28.39 33.39
C GLY A 109 18.86 29.25 34.60
N GLU A 110 18.44 28.81 35.81
CA GLU A 110 18.64 29.52 37.06
C GLU A 110 20.14 29.80 37.34
N THR A 111 21.05 28.97 36.83
CA THR A 111 22.50 29.12 37.03
C THR A 111 23.21 29.88 35.90
N GLY A 112 22.44 30.40 34.90
CA GLY A 112 22.95 31.11 33.73
C GLY A 112 22.83 30.31 32.44
N ASP A 113 23.54 30.77 31.39
CA ASP A 113 23.52 30.19 30.06
C ASP A 113 24.40 28.94 29.98
N ILE A 114 23.89 27.94 29.28
CA ILE A 114 24.63 26.72 28.91
C ILE A 114 24.60 26.50 27.41
N THR A 115 25.70 26.00 26.88
CA THR A 115 25.79 25.58 25.45
C THR A 115 26.17 24.12 25.40
N ALA A 116 25.51 23.41 24.52
CA ALA A 116 25.85 22.01 24.21
C ALA A 116 25.96 21.83 22.69
N THR A 117 26.87 20.96 22.27
CA THR A 117 27.06 20.57 20.86
C THR A 117 27.15 19.06 20.74
N THR A 118 26.58 18.52 19.68
CA THR A 118 26.65 17.10 19.37
C THR A 118 26.85 16.87 17.88
N THR A 119 27.31 15.69 17.52
CA THR A 119 27.33 15.20 16.13
C THR A 119 26.63 13.86 16.04
N CYS A 120 26.02 13.56 14.89
CA CYS A 120 25.52 12.23 14.54
C CYS A 120 25.67 11.99 13.04
N THR A 121 25.72 10.72 12.63
CA THR A 121 25.71 10.34 11.22
C THR A 121 24.48 9.52 10.91
N THR A 122 23.88 9.76 9.74
CA THR A 122 22.74 8.98 9.27
C THR A 122 23.18 7.78 8.43
N ALA A 123 22.31 6.79 8.33
CA ALA A 123 22.53 5.59 7.55
C ALA A 123 22.90 5.93 6.10
N THR A 124 23.89 5.22 5.58
CA THR A 124 24.33 5.31 4.19
C THR A 124 23.90 4.02 3.48
N PRO A 125 22.82 4.02 2.68
CA PRO A 125 22.37 2.86 1.96
C PRO A 125 23.38 2.37 0.93
N ASP A 126 23.52 1.05 0.77
CA ASP A 126 24.21 0.47 -0.39
C ASP A 126 23.39 0.68 -1.66
N ARG A 127 22.04 0.65 -1.53
CA ARG A 127 21.08 0.93 -2.60
C ARG A 127 19.78 1.52 -2.03
N LEU A 128 19.13 2.34 -2.84
CA LEU A 128 17.80 2.86 -2.56
C LEU A 128 16.78 2.09 -3.39
N VAL A 129 15.67 1.72 -2.77
CA VAL A 129 14.57 0.99 -3.40
C VAL A 129 13.36 1.90 -3.51
N ASP A 130 12.82 2.03 -4.71
CA ASP A 130 11.56 2.73 -4.96
C ASP A 130 10.42 1.73 -5.11
N VAL A 131 9.21 2.15 -4.71
CA VAL A 131 7.98 1.39 -4.93
C VAL A 131 7.11 2.16 -5.90
N SER A 132 6.50 1.47 -6.87
CA SER A 132 5.42 2.02 -7.69
C SER A 132 4.10 1.36 -7.31
N LEU A 133 3.07 2.20 -7.08
CA LEU A 133 1.71 1.74 -6.81
C LEU A 133 0.98 1.59 -8.14
N ARG A 134 0.56 0.36 -8.46
CA ARG A 134 0.02 -0.04 -9.76
C ARG A 134 -1.33 -0.71 -9.58
N SER A 135 -2.10 -0.78 -10.65
CA SER A 135 -3.25 -1.69 -10.76
C SER A 135 -2.81 -3.04 -11.35
N SER A 136 -3.70 -4.02 -11.37
CA SER A 136 -3.41 -5.35 -11.93
C SER A 136 -2.98 -5.33 -13.40
N ASN A 137 -3.20 -4.24 -14.15
CA ASN A 137 -2.67 -4.09 -15.51
C ASN A 137 -1.18 -3.71 -15.56
N LEU A 138 -0.54 -3.57 -14.38
CA LEU A 138 0.85 -3.17 -14.15
C LEU A 138 1.17 -1.70 -14.52
N ASN A 139 0.18 -0.89 -14.85
CA ASN A 139 0.34 0.55 -15.00
C ASN A 139 0.24 1.23 -13.64
N GLU A 140 1.00 2.30 -13.45
CA GLU A 140 0.87 3.16 -12.29
C GLU A 140 -0.56 3.73 -12.22
N ILE A 141 -1.10 3.75 -11.00
CA ILE A 141 -2.40 4.39 -10.73
C ILE A 141 -2.22 5.90 -10.62
N ALA A 142 -3.19 6.66 -11.11
CA ALA A 142 -3.18 8.10 -10.96
C ALA A 142 -4.12 8.55 -9.83
N GLU A 143 -3.82 9.71 -9.24
CA GLU A 143 -4.63 10.30 -8.18
C GLU A 143 -6.06 10.56 -8.67
N ASN A 144 -7.05 10.10 -7.91
CA ASN A 144 -8.49 10.18 -8.18
C ASN A 144 -8.98 9.37 -9.40
N ASP A 145 -8.19 8.44 -9.90
CA ASP A 145 -8.66 7.47 -10.91
C ASP A 145 -9.83 6.64 -10.39
N THR A 146 -10.63 6.14 -11.34
CA THR A 146 -11.77 5.26 -11.05
C THR A 146 -11.53 3.88 -11.64
N TYR A 147 -11.70 2.86 -10.79
CA TYR A 147 -11.54 1.45 -11.15
C TYR A 147 -12.82 0.65 -10.87
N GLY A 148 -12.95 -0.54 -11.47
CA GLY A 148 -14.04 -1.47 -11.21
C GLY A 148 -13.94 -2.13 -9.83
N ILE A 149 -15.02 -2.83 -9.43
CA ILE A 149 -15.17 -3.46 -8.11
C ILE A 149 -14.15 -4.56 -7.82
N GLY A 150 -13.52 -5.12 -8.84
CA GLY A 150 -12.45 -6.14 -8.73
C GLY A 150 -11.04 -5.54 -8.70
N PHE A 151 -10.89 -4.25 -8.46
CA PHE A 151 -9.57 -3.61 -8.37
C PHE A 151 -8.65 -4.35 -7.40
N VAL A 152 -7.44 -4.64 -7.88
CA VAL A 152 -6.32 -5.18 -7.09
C VAL A 152 -5.19 -4.16 -7.13
N LEU A 153 -4.73 -3.76 -5.96
CA LEU A 153 -3.57 -2.90 -5.83
C LEU A 153 -2.30 -3.74 -5.92
N VAL A 154 -1.33 -3.29 -6.70
CA VAL A 154 0.00 -3.89 -6.80
C VAL A 154 1.05 -2.89 -6.28
N ALA A 155 1.77 -3.26 -5.24
CA ALA A 155 2.99 -2.59 -4.83
C ALA A 155 4.17 -3.28 -5.52
N HIS A 156 4.79 -2.60 -6.48
CA HIS A 156 5.93 -3.11 -7.22
C HIS A 156 7.20 -2.37 -6.82
N PHE A 157 8.15 -3.10 -6.24
CA PHE A 157 9.48 -2.63 -5.89
C PHE A 157 10.43 -2.82 -7.07
N ASP A 158 11.27 -1.84 -7.36
CA ASP A 158 12.26 -1.88 -8.44
C ASP A 158 13.43 -2.85 -8.15
N GLU A 159 13.62 -3.23 -6.87
CA GLU A 159 14.60 -4.20 -6.38
C GLU A 159 13.94 -5.18 -5.40
N PRO A 160 14.47 -6.40 -5.20
CA PRO A 160 13.99 -7.33 -4.18
C PRO A 160 14.13 -6.76 -2.77
N VAL A 161 13.10 -6.99 -1.93
CA VAL A 161 13.04 -6.50 -0.56
C VAL A 161 12.76 -7.63 0.45
N ASP A 162 13.12 -7.39 1.71
CA ASP A 162 12.60 -8.19 2.83
C ASP A 162 11.10 -7.87 3.00
N ARG A 163 10.25 -8.84 2.65
CA ARG A 163 8.79 -8.73 2.73
C ARG A 163 8.31 -8.37 4.14
N ALA A 164 8.93 -8.97 5.17
CA ALA A 164 8.55 -8.73 6.57
C ALA A 164 8.86 -7.30 7.02
N ALA A 165 9.89 -6.67 6.45
CA ALA A 165 10.21 -5.26 6.68
C ALA A 165 9.32 -4.32 5.87
N ALA A 166 8.99 -4.68 4.62
CA ALA A 166 8.25 -3.83 3.68
C ALA A 166 6.74 -3.79 3.97
N GLU A 167 6.10 -4.95 4.20
CA GLU A 167 4.63 -5.06 4.31
C GLU A 167 4.02 -4.15 5.38
N PRO A 168 4.57 -3.99 6.60
CA PRO A 168 4.03 -3.09 7.61
C PRO A 168 4.02 -1.61 7.18
N CYS A 169 4.81 -1.24 6.17
CA CYS A 169 4.90 0.10 5.62
C CYS A 169 3.86 0.36 4.53
N LEU A 170 3.24 -0.70 4.00
CA LEU A 170 2.20 -0.63 2.97
C LEU A 170 0.82 -0.58 3.63
N LYS A 171 0.23 0.60 3.70
CA LYS A 171 -1.06 0.83 4.38
C LYS A 171 -2.17 1.06 3.35
N VAL A 172 -3.27 0.35 3.49
CA VAL A 172 -4.47 0.54 2.67
C VAL A 172 -5.63 0.90 3.59
N VAL A 173 -6.26 2.03 3.32
CA VAL A 173 -7.46 2.51 4.02
C VAL A 173 -8.59 2.60 3.03
N THR A 174 -9.74 2.02 3.35
CA THR A 174 -10.94 2.06 2.52
C THR A 174 -12.08 2.76 3.25
N GLU A 175 -12.88 3.52 2.51
CA GLU A 175 -14.10 4.18 2.99
C GLU A 175 -15.28 3.82 2.07
N PRO A 176 -16.24 2.99 2.52
CA PRO A 176 -16.35 2.35 3.85
C PRO A 176 -15.23 1.35 4.14
N ALA A 177 -14.92 1.15 5.43
CA ALA A 177 -13.85 0.27 5.86
C ALA A 177 -14.09 -1.18 5.43
N THR A 178 -13.08 -1.81 4.84
CA THR A 178 -13.12 -3.19 4.34
C THR A 178 -11.86 -3.92 4.78
N THR A 179 -12.00 -5.15 5.22
CA THR A 179 -10.86 -6.02 5.53
C THR A 179 -10.20 -6.49 4.22
N GLY A 180 -8.90 -6.33 4.11
CA GLY A 180 -8.09 -6.82 3.01
C GLY A 180 -6.73 -7.32 3.49
N ALA A 181 -5.98 -7.97 2.61
CA ALA A 181 -4.65 -8.50 2.91
C ALA A 181 -3.74 -8.41 1.69
N TRP A 182 -2.46 -8.37 1.95
CA TRP A 182 -1.41 -8.50 0.95
C TRP A 182 -1.17 -9.98 0.61
N TYR A 183 -0.79 -10.22 -0.64
CA TYR A 183 -0.27 -11.48 -1.14
C TYR A 183 1.00 -11.19 -1.94
N TRP A 184 2.13 -11.76 -1.54
CA TRP A 184 3.40 -11.58 -2.21
C TRP A 184 3.57 -12.66 -3.29
N LEU A 185 3.62 -12.23 -4.54
CA LEU A 185 3.97 -13.11 -5.67
C LEU A 185 5.45 -13.47 -5.64
N ASP A 186 6.29 -12.50 -5.31
CA ASP A 186 7.75 -12.60 -5.19
C ASP A 186 8.27 -11.48 -4.28
N ASP A 187 9.59 -11.31 -4.16
CA ASP A 187 10.22 -10.29 -3.30
C ASP A 187 10.12 -8.85 -3.84
N GLN A 188 9.49 -8.67 -5.00
CA GLN A 188 9.28 -7.35 -5.63
C GLN A 188 7.80 -7.00 -5.83
N ASN A 189 6.89 -7.97 -5.75
CA ASN A 189 5.50 -7.78 -6.13
C ASN A 189 4.55 -8.24 -5.03
N ALA A 190 3.86 -7.30 -4.41
CA ALA A 190 2.81 -7.55 -3.44
C ALA A 190 1.46 -7.07 -3.99
N HIS A 191 0.46 -7.94 -3.98
CA HIS A 191 -0.90 -7.67 -4.42
C HIS A 191 -1.81 -7.51 -3.21
N TRP A 192 -2.67 -6.51 -3.21
CA TRP A 192 -3.66 -6.30 -2.14
C TRP A 192 -5.08 -6.33 -2.69
N ARG A 193 -5.94 -7.11 -2.07
CA ARG A 193 -7.39 -7.08 -2.30
C ARG A 193 -8.17 -7.34 -1.00
N PRO A 194 -9.44 -6.93 -0.94
CA PRO A 194 -10.33 -7.37 0.15
C PRO A 194 -10.78 -8.83 -0.04
N GLU A 195 -11.44 -9.38 0.97
CA GLU A 195 -12.05 -10.71 0.90
C GLU A 195 -13.14 -10.82 -0.19
N ARG A 196 -13.91 -9.75 -0.35
CA ARG A 196 -15.01 -9.64 -1.35
C ARG A 196 -14.75 -8.43 -2.23
N TYR A 197 -15.38 -8.38 -3.40
CA TYR A 197 -15.30 -7.23 -4.27
C TYR A 197 -15.61 -5.92 -3.53
N HIS A 198 -14.97 -4.86 -3.96
CA HIS A 198 -15.22 -3.53 -3.39
C HIS A 198 -16.68 -3.11 -3.61
N ALA A 199 -17.25 -2.41 -2.65
CA ALA A 199 -18.55 -1.76 -2.85
C ALA A 199 -18.39 -0.55 -3.82
N PRO A 200 -19.38 -0.30 -4.70
CA PRO A 200 -19.39 0.92 -5.50
C PRO A 200 -19.27 2.18 -4.65
N GLY A 201 -18.51 3.16 -5.13
CA GLY A 201 -18.26 4.41 -4.43
C GLY A 201 -17.19 4.32 -3.32
N THR A 202 -16.60 3.15 -3.06
CA THR A 202 -15.51 3.02 -2.09
C THR A 202 -14.33 3.91 -2.50
N ARG A 203 -13.85 4.74 -1.57
CA ARG A 203 -12.57 5.43 -1.68
C ARG A 203 -11.47 4.55 -1.10
N ILE A 204 -10.37 4.38 -1.82
CA ILE A 204 -9.20 3.63 -1.39
C ILE A 204 -8.04 4.60 -1.31
N THR A 205 -7.42 4.73 -0.14
CA THR A 205 -6.18 5.49 0.06
C THR A 205 -5.05 4.51 0.39
N VAL A 206 -3.99 4.60 -0.38
CA VAL A 206 -2.79 3.79 -0.20
C VAL A 206 -1.64 4.68 0.25
N ALA A 207 -0.90 4.25 1.25
CA ALA A 207 0.35 4.87 1.66
C ALA A 207 1.45 3.80 1.72
N ALA A 208 2.57 4.08 1.07
CA ALA A 208 3.81 3.34 1.18
C ALA A 208 4.81 4.23 1.95
N ASP A 209 4.91 4.01 3.24
CA ASP A 209 5.71 4.81 4.17
C ASP A 209 7.13 4.21 4.27
N LEU A 210 7.94 4.29 3.22
CA LEU A 210 9.19 3.55 3.06
C LEU A 210 10.46 4.39 3.30
N PHE A 211 10.41 5.72 3.21
CA PHE A 211 11.60 6.54 3.44
C PHE A 211 12.25 6.21 4.78
N GLY A 212 13.54 5.92 4.78
CA GLY A 212 14.28 5.59 6.00
C GLY A 212 14.06 4.19 6.55
N VAL A 213 13.33 3.32 5.85
CA VAL A 213 13.07 1.93 6.27
C VAL A 213 14.13 1.01 5.70
N PRO A 214 14.86 0.23 6.54
CA PRO A 214 15.74 -0.82 6.04
C PRO A 214 14.91 -1.95 5.44
N LEU A 215 15.23 -2.35 4.20
CA LEU A 215 14.49 -3.33 3.41
C LEU A 215 15.30 -4.62 3.13
N GLY A 216 16.37 -4.85 3.92
CA GLY A 216 17.25 -6.00 3.80
C GLY A 216 18.48 -5.74 2.93
N ASP A 217 19.58 -6.47 3.18
CA ASP A 217 20.81 -6.48 2.37
C ASP A 217 21.35 -5.09 1.99
N GLY A 218 21.38 -4.15 2.95
CA GLY A 218 21.84 -2.78 2.74
C GLY A 218 20.90 -1.89 1.91
N ALA A 219 19.72 -2.39 1.55
CA ALA A 219 18.70 -1.64 0.84
C ALA A 219 17.85 -0.81 1.81
N TYR A 220 17.47 0.39 1.39
CA TYR A 220 16.58 1.28 2.13
C TYR A 220 15.54 1.89 1.19
N GLY A 221 14.35 2.17 1.72
CA GLY A 221 13.28 2.82 0.98
C GLY A 221 13.64 4.26 0.59
N GLN A 222 13.46 4.58 -0.69
CA GLN A 222 13.88 5.87 -1.25
C GLN A 222 12.97 7.02 -0.82
N ARG A 223 11.66 6.81 -0.79
CA ARG A 223 10.65 7.84 -0.52
C ARG A 223 9.35 7.24 0.00
N ASP A 224 8.53 8.11 0.59
CA ASP A 224 7.14 7.81 0.88
C ASP A 224 6.26 8.11 -0.34
N GLN A 225 5.18 7.34 -0.51
CA GLN A 225 4.17 7.57 -1.54
C GLN A 225 2.77 7.49 -0.95
N ARG A 226 1.84 8.28 -1.48
CA ARG A 226 0.42 8.22 -1.12
C ARG A 226 -0.42 8.52 -2.33
N ILE A 227 -1.50 7.76 -2.52
CA ILE A 227 -2.44 7.94 -3.61
C ILE A 227 -3.84 7.54 -3.16
N SER A 228 -4.86 8.16 -3.75
CA SER A 228 -6.26 7.82 -3.52
C SER A 228 -6.97 7.58 -4.85
N ILE A 229 -7.84 6.57 -4.87
CA ILE A 229 -8.68 6.21 -6.01
C ILE A 229 -10.12 6.01 -5.56
N THR A 230 -11.05 5.86 -6.52
CA THR A 230 -12.46 5.59 -6.26
C THR A 230 -12.91 4.34 -7.03
N ILE A 231 -13.80 3.56 -6.44
CA ILE A 231 -14.44 2.42 -7.09
C ILE A 231 -15.72 2.86 -7.77
N GLY A 232 -15.84 2.52 -9.05
CA GLY A 232 -17.00 2.82 -9.89
C GLY A 232 -18.20 1.90 -9.65
N PRO A 233 -19.15 1.86 -10.60
CA PRO A 233 -20.30 0.94 -10.55
C PRO A 233 -19.89 -0.52 -10.48
N ALA A 234 -20.74 -1.37 -9.89
CA ALA A 234 -20.51 -2.82 -9.88
C ALA A 234 -20.81 -3.39 -11.28
N ARG A 235 -19.77 -3.66 -12.06
CA ARG A 235 -19.88 -4.28 -13.38
C ARG A 235 -19.25 -5.67 -13.36
N VAL A 236 -20.06 -6.65 -13.78
CA VAL A 236 -19.68 -8.06 -13.80
C VAL A 236 -20.14 -8.67 -15.12
N ALA A 237 -19.21 -9.25 -15.88
CA ALA A 237 -19.49 -10.03 -17.05
C ALA A 237 -19.29 -11.51 -16.70
N ILE A 238 -20.27 -12.37 -16.96
CA ILE A 238 -20.22 -13.81 -16.71
C ILE A 238 -20.26 -14.53 -18.05
N ALA A 239 -19.14 -15.13 -18.44
CA ALA A 239 -19.00 -15.96 -19.64
C ALA A 239 -19.18 -17.44 -19.26
N ASP A 240 -20.26 -18.06 -19.70
CA ASP A 240 -20.57 -19.44 -19.37
C ASP A 240 -20.44 -20.33 -20.62
N ASP A 241 -19.54 -21.32 -20.54
CA ASP A 241 -19.29 -22.24 -21.65
C ASP A 241 -20.47 -23.19 -21.94
N ASN A 242 -21.31 -23.47 -20.98
CA ASN A 242 -22.49 -24.27 -21.19
C ASN A 242 -23.52 -23.57 -22.08
N THR A 243 -23.66 -22.25 -21.94
CA THR A 243 -24.63 -21.44 -22.69
C THR A 243 -24.03 -20.78 -23.91
N LYS A 244 -22.69 -20.66 -23.98
CA LYS A 244 -21.95 -19.86 -24.96
C LYS A 244 -22.38 -18.38 -24.97
N GLN A 245 -22.73 -17.86 -23.79
CA GLN A 245 -23.16 -16.48 -23.62
C GLN A 245 -22.25 -15.74 -22.63
N ILE A 246 -22.14 -14.44 -22.81
CA ILE A 246 -21.65 -13.52 -21.81
C ILE A 246 -22.83 -12.69 -21.33
N GLU A 247 -23.20 -12.85 -20.07
CA GLU A 247 -24.20 -12.01 -19.40
C GLU A 247 -23.49 -10.88 -18.66
N VAL A 248 -23.85 -9.63 -18.97
CA VAL A 248 -23.25 -8.45 -18.36
C VAL A 248 -24.22 -7.78 -17.42
N PHE A 249 -23.78 -7.56 -16.20
CA PHE A 249 -24.56 -6.94 -15.13
C PHE A 249 -23.94 -5.60 -14.72
N GLU A 250 -24.81 -4.64 -14.43
CA GLU A 250 -24.43 -3.40 -13.74
C GLU A 250 -25.30 -3.23 -12.49
N ASN A 251 -24.64 -3.12 -11.33
CA ASN A 251 -25.29 -3.03 -10.02
C ASN A 251 -26.35 -4.14 -9.79
N GLY A 252 -26.03 -5.37 -10.24
CA GLY A 252 -26.87 -6.56 -10.10
C GLY A 252 -27.99 -6.69 -11.15
N ASN A 253 -28.16 -5.72 -12.04
CA ASN A 253 -29.15 -5.79 -13.11
C ASN A 253 -28.51 -6.27 -14.41
N LEU A 254 -29.12 -7.25 -15.07
CA LEU A 254 -28.70 -7.69 -16.40
C LEU A 254 -28.90 -6.55 -17.41
N VAL A 255 -27.82 -6.09 -18.03
CA VAL A 255 -27.87 -4.99 -19.01
C VAL A 255 -27.62 -5.46 -20.44
N ARG A 256 -26.96 -6.61 -20.61
CA ARG A 256 -26.71 -7.20 -21.94
C ARG A 256 -26.42 -8.68 -21.87
N THR A 257 -26.83 -9.42 -22.90
CA THR A 257 -26.42 -10.81 -23.17
C THR A 257 -25.77 -10.84 -24.55
N MET A 258 -24.58 -11.42 -24.66
CA MET A 258 -23.78 -11.45 -25.88
C MET A 258 -23.40 -12.89 -26.21
N PRO A 259 -23.76 -13.44 -27.39
CA PRO A 259 -23.24 -14.69 -27.85
C PRO A 259 -21.72 -14.67 -27.95
N THR A 260 -21.04 -15.71 -27.48
CA THR A 260 -19.57 -15.79 -27.51
C THR A 260 -19.09 -17.14 -28.06
N SER A 261 -17.85 -17.13 -28.53
CA SER A 261 -17.09 -18.33 -28.89
C SER A 261 -15.74 -18.25 -28.19
N MET A 262 -15.49 -19.18 -27.27
CA MET A 262 -14.29 -19.21 -26.42
C MET A 262 -13.22 -20.16 -26.95
N GLY A 263 -12.23 -20.48 -26.14
CA GLY A 263 -11.14 -21.41 -26.46
C GLY A 263 -11.64 -22.76 -26.91
N MET A 264 -11.17 -23.22 -28.07
CA MET A 264 -11.62 -24.48 -28.71
C MET A 264 -11.27 -25.75 -27.91
N GLY A 265 -10.46 -25.59 -26.87
CA GLY A 265 -9.97 -26.71 -26.08
C GLY A 265 -8.83 -27.50 -26.76
N GLY A 266 -8.36 -28.52 -26.03
CA GLY A 266 -7.23 -29.32 -26.48
C GLY A 266 -5.87 -28.62 -26.32
N THR A 267 -4.84 -29.25 -26.86
CA THR A 267 -3.46 -28.78 -26.75
C THR A 267 -2.70 -28.95 -28.07
N ALA A 268 -1.64 -28.16 -28.26
CA ALA A 268 -0.64 -28.36 -29.30
C ALA A 268 0.75 -28.47 -28.67
N VAL A 269 1.56 -29.37 -29.20
CA VAL A 269 2.98 -29.51 -28.83
C VAL A 269 3.86 -28.75 -29.83
N VAL A 270 4.62 -27.77 -29.33
CA VAL A 270 5.54 -26.99 -30.13
C VAL A 270 6.94 -27.05 -29.48
N GLY A 271 7.85 -27.81 -30.10
CA GLY A 271 9.12 -28.13 -29.47
C GLY A 271 8.92 -28.93 -28.17
N ASN A 272 9.39 -28.40 -27.05
CA ASN A 272 9.23 -28.99 -25.71
C ASN A 272 8.09 -28.35 -24.89
N ARG A 273 7.27 -27.49 -25.51
CA ARG A 273 6.16 -26.78 -24.84
C ARG A 273 4.82 -27.37 -25.23
N VAL A 274 3.91 -27.47 -24.27
CA VAL A 274 2.50 -27.81 -24.49
C VAL A 274 1.71 -26.49 -24.39
N LEU A 275 1.04 -26.14 -25.45
CA LEU A 275 0.17 -24.96 -25.54
C LEU A 275 -1.28 -25.42 -25.34
N SER A 276 -2.00 -24.79 -24.42
CA SER A 276 -3.42 -25.04 -24.17
C SER A 276 -4.28 -24.04 -24.95
N PHE A 277 -5.36 -24.50 -25.53
CA PHE A 277 -6.33 -23.66 -26.25
C PHE A 277 -7.65 -23.51 -25.49
N TRP A 278 -7.65 -23.79 -24.19
CA TRP A 278 -8.79 -23.53 -23.33
C TRP A 278 -8.80 -22.07 -22.86
N THR A 279 -9.98 -21.45 -22.77
CA THR A 279 -10.16 -20.31 -21.90
C THR A 279 -10.20 -20.83 -20.47
N ARG A 280 -9.26 -20.42 -19.62
CA ARG A 280 -9.20 -20.93 -18.24
C ARG A 280 -10.41 -20.46 -17.43
N PRO A 281 -11.08 -21.35 -16.67
CA PRO A 281 -12.16 -20.94 -15.77
C PRO A 281 -11.58 -20.17 -14.58
N GLY A 282 -12.26 -19.12 -14.15
CA GLY A 282 -11.84 -18.28 -13.03
C GLY A 282 -12.37 -16.86 -13.12
N VAL A 283 -11.91 -16.04 -12.20
CA VAL A 283 -12.32 -14.63 -12.10
C VAL A 283 -11.17 -13.73 -12.54
N TYR A 284 -11.35 -13.15 -13.69
CA TYR A 284 -10.47 -12.13 -14.27
C TYR A 284 -10.94 -10.74 -13.88
N THR A 285 -10.02 -9.76 -14.01
CA THR A 285 -10.39 -8.35 -14.07
C THR A 285 -10.07 -7.77 -15.45
N VAL A 286 -10.81 -6.76 -15.87
CA VAL A 286 -10.43 -5.97 -17.05
C VAL A 286 -9.09 -5.31 -16.75
N LEU A 287 -8.08 -5.55 -17.60
CA LEU A 287 -6.75 -4.96 -17.49
C LEU A 287 -6.66 -3.65 -18.27
N ASP A 288 -6.87 -3.71 -19.58
CA ASP A 288 -6.84 -2.55 -20.45
C ASP A 288 -7.69 -2.77 -21.72
N ARG A 289 -7.78 -1.72 -22.53
CA ARG A 289 -8.52 -1.71 -23.80
C ARG A 289 -7.60 -1.25 -24.92
N LYS A 290 -7.66 -1.93 -26.06
CA LYS A 290 -6.86 -1.60 -27.26
C LYS A 290 -7.72 -1.61 -28.51
N ASP A 291 -7.52 -0.63 -29.38
CA ASP A 291 -8.26 -0.46 -30.62
C ASP A 291 -7.39 0.28 -31.63
N PRO A 292 -6.75 -0.40 -32.58
CA PRO A 292 -6.64 -1.85 -32.74
C PRO A 292 -5.51 -2.49 -31.89
N VAL A 293 -5.48 -3.84 -31.86
CA VAL A 293 -4.36 -4.64 -31.35
C VAL A 293 -3.95 -5.67 -32.41
N ILE A 294 -2.65 -5.91 -32.56
CA ILE A 294 -2.14 -7.02 -33.37
C ILE A 294 -2.05 -8.26 -32.49
N MET A 295 -2.82 -9.27 -32.81
CA MET A 295 -2.74 -10.58 -32.17
C MET A 295 -1.87 -11.50 -33.02
N ASP A 296 -0.79 -12.03 -32.43
CA ASP A 296 0.22 -12.84 -33.09
C ASP A 296 0.48 -14.09 -32.25
N SER A 297 0.18 -15.25 -32.81
CA SER A 297 0.36 -16.52 -32.11
C SER A 297 1.81 -16.83 -31.73
N ALA A 298 2.79 -16.21 -32.41
CA ALA A 298 4.19 -16.36 -32.04
C ALA A 298 4.52 -15.82 -30.67
N THR A 299 3.75 -14.85 -30.14
CA THR A 299 3.98 -14.24 -28.82
C THR A 299 3.84 -15.24 -27.67
N TYR A 300 3.01 -16.26 -27.82
CA TYR A 300 2.88 -17.35 -26.83
C TYR A 300 3.53 -18.67 -27.29
N GLY A 301 4.28 -18.64 -28.42
CA GLY A 301 5.13 -19.74 -28.89
C GLY A 301 4.52 -20.60 -29.97
N LEU A 302 3.34 -20.29 -30.52
CA LEU A 302 2.75 -20.98 -31.66
C LEU A 302 3.22 -20.30 -32.98
N PRO A 303 4.02 -20.98 -33.85
CA PRO A 303 4.49 -20.35 -35.08
C PRO A 303 3.34 -19.91 -35.99
N THR A 304 3.40 -18.69 -36.49
CA THR A 304 2.34 -18.09 -37.32
C THR A 304 2.08 -18.87 -38.61
N ASN A 305 3.07 -19.58 -39.14
CA ASN A 305 2.97 -20.43 -40.34
C ASN A 305 2.51 -21.88 -40.03
N SER A 306 2.20 -22.19 -38.74
CA SER A 306 1.63 -23.49 -38.39
C SER A 306 0.14 -23.54 -38.72
N ARG A 307 -0.43 -24.77 -38.79
CA ARG A 307 -1.88 -24.95 -39.08
C ARG A 307 -2.83 -24.13 -38.21
N LEU A 308 -2.48 -23.89 -36.97
CA LEU A 308 -3.25 -23.11 -36.01
C LEU A 308 -2.65 -21.73 -35.74
N GLY A 309 -1.52 -21.39 -36.42
CA GLY A 309 -0.86 -20.10 -36.27
C GLY A 309 -1.65 -18.96 -36.94
N TYR A 310 -1.54 -17.80 -36.40
CA TYR A 310 -2.20 -16.59 -36.92
C TYR A 310 -1.42 -15.32 -36.59
N ARG A 311 -1.63 -14.30 -37.43
CA ARG A 311 -1.31 -12.91 -37.14
C ARG A 311 -2.40 -12.06 -37.74
N THR A 312 -3.16 -11.36 -36.89
CA THR A 312 -4.34 -10.59 -37.30
C THR A 312 -4.46 -9.30 -36.54
N THR A 313 -5.08 -8.30 -37.15
CA THR A 313 -5.43 -7.06 -36.48
C THR A 313 -6.85 -7.16 -35.96
N ILE A 314 -7.04 -6.92 -34.68
CA ILE A 314 -8.32 -6.99 -33.97
C ILE A 314 -8.66 -5.60 -33.45
N ASN A 315 -9.90 -5.19 -33.63
CA ASN A 315 -10.42 -3.96 -33.03
C ASN A 315 -11.20 -4.26 -31.74
N LYS A 316 -11.49 -3.21 -30.96
CA LYS A 316 -12.33 -3.30 -29.76
C LYS A 316 -11.94 -4.47 -28.86
N ALA A 317 -10.66 -4.56 -28.52
CA ALA A 317 -10.11 -5.63 -27.70
C ALA A 317 -9.98 -5.18 -26.24
N VAL A 318 -10.61 -5.91 -25.34
CA VAL A 318 -10.54 -5.75 -23.87
C VAL A 318 -9.68 -6.88 -23.32
N ARG A 319 -8.50 -6.55 -22.82
CA ARG A 319 -7.57 -7.52 -22.26
C ARG A 319 -7.98 -7.91 -20.85
N ILE A 320 -7.99 -9.20 -20.54
CA ILE A 320 -8.36 -9.74 -19.23
C ILE A 320 -7.29 -10.64 -18.62
N SER A 321 -6.23 -10.97 -19.35
CA SER A 321 -5.14 -11.82 -18.84
C SER A 321 -3.77 -11.33 -19.31
N HIS A 322 -2.75 -11.55 -18.48
CA HIS A 322 -1.37 -11.18 -18.80
C HIS A 322 -0.77 -12.04 -19.93
N ASP A 323 -1.25 -13.27 -20.09
CA ASP A 323 -0.84 -14.18 -21.16
C ASP A 323 -1.62 -14.00 -22.46
N GLY A 324 -2.43 -12.94 -22.57
CA GLY A 324 -3.00 -12.46 -23.83
C GLY A 324 -4.41 -12.95 -24.14
N ILE A 325 -5.24 -13.20 -23.13
CA ILE A 325 -6.67 -13.45 -23.32
C ILE A 325 -7.43 -12.12 -23.35
N TYR A 326 -8.30 -12.00 -24.37
CA TYR A 326 -9.12 -10.82 -24.62
C TYR A 326 -10.60 -11.20 -24.80
N VAL A 327 -11.49 -10.27 -24.48
CA VAL A 327 -12.84 -10.19 -25.02
C VAL A 327 -12.77 -9.23 -26.21
N HIS A 328 -13.07 -9.70 -27.44
CA HIS A 328 -12.83 -8.87 -28.62
C HIS A 328 -13.77 -9.21 -29.78
N GLU A 329 -13.85 -8.29 -30.75
CA GLU A 329 -14.54 -8.56 -31.99
C GLU A 329 -13.86 -9.66 -32.81
N LEU A 330 -14.67 -10.52 -33.44
CA LEU A 330 -14.21 -11.36 -34.54
C LEU A 330 -15.39 -11.70 -35.46
N ALA A 331 -15.55 -10.90 -36.52
CA ALA A 331 -16.65 -11.02 -37.46
C ALA A 331 -16.68 -12.38 -38.15
N GLU A 332 -15.52 -12.95 -38.45
CA GLU A 332 -15.38 -14.26 -39.09
C GLU A 332 -15.85 -15.42 -38.21
N SER A 333 -15.99 -15.21 -36.89
CA SER A 333 -16.44 -16.23 -35.94
C SER A 333 -17.90 -16.08 -35.51
N VAL A 334 -18.66 -15.13 -36.06
CA VAL A 334 -20.07 -14.89 -35.70
C VAL A 334 -20.92 -16.15 -35.84
N TRP A 335 -20.66 -17.00 -36.82
CA TRP A 335 -21.35 -18.29 -37.00
C TRP A 335 -21.15 -19.27 -35.85
N ALA A 336 -20.04 -19.13 -35.11
CA ALA A 336 -19.71 -20.01 -33.98
C ALA A 336 -20.19 -19.44 -32.63
N GLN A 337 -20.37 -18.10 -32.56
CA GLN A 337 -20.78 -17.43 -31.33
C GLN A 337 -22.16 -17.89 -30.88
N GLY A 338 -22.29 -18.29 -29.61
CA GLY A 338 -23.48 -18.90 -29.06
C GLY A 338 -23.67 -20.39 -29.42
N VAL A 339 -22.76 -20.99 -30.19
CA VAL A 339 -22.89 -22.37 -30.72
C VAL A 339 -21.70 -23.25 -30.35
N THR A 340 -20.47 -22.82 -30.68
CA THR A 340 -19.27 -23.63 -30.51
C THR A 340 -18.04 -22.78 -30.27
N ASN A 341 -16.99 -23.36 -29.71
CA ASN A 341 -15.74 -22.70 -29.41
C ASN A 341 -14.71 -22.90 -30.53
N VAL A 342 -14.10 -21.81 -31.00
CA VAL A 342 -13.14 -21.85 -32.13
C VAL A 342 -11.88 -21.03 -31.89
N SER A 343 -11.75 -20.34 -30.74
CA SER A 343 -10.60 -19.50 -30.44
C SER A 343 -9.43 -20.29 -29.81
N HIS A 344 -8.31 -19.63 -29.59
CA HIS A 344 -7.15 -20.17 -28.88
C HIS A 344 -7.13 -19.81 -27.39
N GLY A 345 -8.27 -19.28 -26.86
CA GLY A 345 -8.43 -18.86 -25.48
C GLY A 345 -9.21 -17.55 -25.29
N CYS A 346 -9.21 -16.67 -26.29
CA CYS A 346 -9.99 -15.43 -26.27
C CYS A 346 -11.49 -15.67 -26.31
N LEU A 347 -12.27 -14.68 -25.87
CA LEU A 347 -13.72 -14.65 -25.95
C LEU A 347 -14.12 -13.81 -27.17
N ASN A 348 -14.45 -14.48 -28.28
CA ASN A 348 -14.87 -13.83 -29.52
C ASN A 348 -16.34 -13.44 -29.41
N ILE A 349 -16.65 -12.20 -29.73
CA ILE A 349 -18.01 -11.65 -29.78
C ILE A 349 -18.24 -10.88 -31.09
N SER A 350 -19.50 -10.53 -31.35
CA SER A 350 -19.84 -9.77 -32.55
C SER A 350 -19.22 -8.36 -32.56
N PRO A 351 -18.96 -7.74 -33.71
CA PRO A 351 -18.46 -6.35 -33.76
C PRO A 351 -19.32 -5.35 -32.99
N THR A 352 -20.66 -5.53 -33.04
CA THR A 352 -21.59 -4.67 -32.30
C THR A 352 -21.47 -4.83 -30.78
N ASP A 353 -21.32 -6.08 -30.32
CA ASP A 353 -21.17 -6.39 -28.90
C ASP A 353 -19.78 -5.95 -28.40
N ALA A 354 -18.75 -6.13 -29.20
CA ALA A 354 -17.39 -5.71 -28.87
C ALA A 354 -17.28 -4.19 -28.74
N ALA A 355 -17.88 -3.42 -29.64
CA ALA A 355 -17.90 -1.97 -29.56
C ALA A 355 -18.60 -1.51 -28.25
N TRP A 356 -19.76 -2.09 -27.94
CA TRP A 356 -20.48 -1.78 -26.71
C TRP A 356 -19.69 -2.18 -25.47
N PHE A 357 -19.12 -3.40 -25.39
CA PHE A 357 -18.37 -3.91 -24.25
C PHE A 357 -17.12 -3.07 -24.00
N TYR A 358 -16.40 -2.74 -25.07
CA TYR A 358 -15.21 -1.89 -25.03
C TYR A 358 -15.48 -0.50 -24.40
N ASP A 359 -16.61 0.12 -24.75
CA ASP A 359 -16.98 1.43 -24.22
C ASP A 359 -17.57 1.35 -22.81
N PHE A 360 -18.18 0.20 -22.46
CA PHE A 360 -18.86 -0.01 -21.19
C PHE A 360 -17.93 -0.30 -20.03
N VAL A 361 -16.89 -1.14 -20.23
CA VAL A 361 -16.04 -1.62 -19.14
C VAL A 361 -14.91 -0.66 -18.78
N THR A 362 -14.48 -0.75 -17.53
CA THR A 362 -13.38 0.01 -16.94
C THR A 362 -12.33 -0.97 -16.36
N PRO A 363 -11.03 -0.63 -16.33
CA PRO A 363 -10.03 -1.44 -15.64
C PRO A 363 -10.47 -1.79 -14.20
N GLY A 364 -10.35 -3.07 -13.83
CA GLY A 364 -10.82 -3.57 -12.55
C GLY A 364 -12.28 -4.07 -12.54
N ASP A 365 -13.06 -3.95 -13.62
CA ASP A 365 -14.35 -4.63 -13.74
C ASP A 365 -14.15 -6.15 -13.83
N ILE A 366 -15.12 -6.92 -13.36
CA ILE A 366 -15.04 -8.38 -13.28
C ILE A 366 -15.45 -9.05 -14.60
N VAL A 367 -14.65 -10.03 -15.01
CA VAL A 367 -15.01 -11.00 -16.06
C VAL A 367 -14.83 -12.41 -15.50
N GLU A 368 -15.93 -13.08 -15.21
CA GLU A 368 -15.92 -14.45 -14.70
C GLU A 368 -16.14 -15.44 -15.84
N VAL A 369 -15.24 -16.42 -15.98
CA VAL A 369 -15.33 -17.51 -16.96
C VAL A 369 -15.70 -18.81 -16.23
N ARG A 370 -16.77 -19.47 -16.69
CA ARG A 370 -17.32 -20.68 -16.05
C ARG A 370 -17.42 -21.84 -17.03
N ASN A 371 -17.37 -23.05 -16.45
CA ASN A 371 -17.72 -24.31 -17.12
C ASN A 371 -16.86 -24.68 -18.34
N THR A 372 -15.69 -24.05 -18.51
CA THR A 372 -14.71 -24.47 -19.51
C THR A 372 -13.92 -25.69 -19.03
N GLY A 373 -13.32 -26.45 -19.96
CA GLY A 373 -12.52 -27.64 -19.62
C GLY A 373 -11.04 -27.36 -19.32
N GLY A 374 -10.64 -26.11 -19.20
CA GLY A 374 -9.25 -25.73 -18.90
C GLY A 374 -8.89 -25.86 -17.42
N ASP A 375 -7.59 -25.77 -17.12
CA ASP A 375 -7.12 -25.60 -15.75
C ASP A 375 -7.58 -24.26 -15.18
N PRO A 376 -7.78 -24.14 -13.86
CA PRO A 376 -8.13 -22.87 -13.23
C PRO A 376 -7.16 -21.74 -13.60
N LEU A 377 -7.68 -20.53 -13.66
CA LEU A 377 -6.88 -19.32 -13.89
C LEU A 377 -5.84 -19.15 -12.78
N ASP A 378 -4.58 -19.02 -13.17
CA ASP A 378 -3.48 -18.83 -12.24
C ASP A 378 -3.35 -17.35 -11.81
N ILE A 379 -2.80 -17.12 -10.62
CA ILE A 379 -2.64 -15.77 -10.05
C ILE A 379 -1.79 -14.88 -10.95
N TRP A 380 -0.68 -15.40 -11.51
CA TRP A 380 0.19 -14.63 -12.41
C TRP A 380 -0.47 -14.26 -13.75
N GLN A 381 -1.59 -14.89 -14.09
CA GLN A 381 -2.39 -14.61 -15.30
C GLN A 381 -3.46 -13.53 -15.08
N ASN A 382 -3.55 -12.90 -13.93
CA ASN A 382 -4.62 -12.02 -13.44
C ASN A 382 -5.73 -12.81 -12.68
N GLY A 383 -5.34 -13.86 -11.99
CA GLY A 383 -6.23 -14.75 -11.24
C GLY A 383 -6.33 -14.42 -9.75
N ASP A 384 -6.02 -13.22 -9.32
CA ASP A 384 -6.07 -12.80 -7.91
C ASP A 384 -7.41 -13.15 -7.25
N TRP A 385 -8.53 -12.97 -7.95
CA TRP A 385 -9.87 -13.29 -7.46
C TRP A 385 -10.27 -14.76 -7.62
N THR A 386 -9.51 -15.54 -8.37
CA THR A 386 -9.71 -16.99 -8.49
C THR A 386 -9.17 -17.72 -7.26
N LEU A 387 -8.10 -17.20 -6.64
CA LEU A 387 -7.54 -17.76 -5.43
C LEU A 387 -8.52 -17.57 -4.26
N PRO A 388 -8.94 -18.65 -3.55
CA PRO A 388 -9.81 -18.54 -2.38
C PRO A 388 -9.21 -17.67 -1.28
N TRP A 389 -10.06 -16.96 -0.53
CA TRP A 389 -9.58 -16.05 0.51
C TRP A 389 -8.68 -16.72 1.59
N PRO A 390 -8.98 -17.93 2.09
CA PRO A 390 -8.08 -18.61 3.01
C PRO A 390 -6.68 -18.83 2.43
N ASP A 391 -6.58 -19.20 1.13
CA ASP A 391 -5.32 -19.41 0.44
C ASP A 391 -4.59 -18.09 0.18
N TRP A 392 -5.34 -17.02 -0.10
CA TRP A 392 -4.80 -15.65 -0.21
C TRP A 392 -4.06 -15.23 1.06
N LEU A 393 -4.60 -15.54 2.23
CA LEU A 393 -3.99 -15.18 3.52
C LEU A 393 -2.64 -15.89 3.78
N HIS A 394 -2.35 -17.00 3.11
CA HIS A 394 -1.05 -17.66 3.20
C HIS A 394 0.07 -16.96 2.42
N GLY A 395 -0.26 -16.02 1.55
CA GLY A 395 0.72 -15.22 0.79
C GLY A 395 1.18 -13.94 1.49
N THR A 396 0.80 -13.69 2.74
CA THR A 396 1.29 -12.53 3.51
C THR A 396 2.78 -12.71 3.87
N ALA A 397 3.48 -11.61 4.17
CA ALA A 397 4.89 -11.66 4.55
C ALA A 397 5.18 -12.51 5.82
N ARG A 398 4.12 -12.90 6.55
CA ARG A 398 4.19 -13.71 7.79
C ARG A 398 3.59 -15.11 7.61
N GLY A 399 3.16 -15.46 6.39
CA GLY A 399 2.47 -16.70 6.02
C GLY A 399 3.25 -17.98 6.20
#